data_9384597e8520c50855dc31ba5d7792f6
#
_entry.id   9384597e8520c50855dc31ba5d7792f6
#
_cell.length_a   1.000
_cell.length_b   1.000
_cell.length_c   1.000
_cell.angle_alpha   90.00
_cell.angle_beta   90.00
_cell.angle_gamma   90.00
#
_symmetry.space_group_name_H-M   'P 1'
#
loop_
_entity.id
_entity.type
_entity.pdbx_description
1 polymer ?
#
loop_
_entity_poly.entity_id
_entity_poly.type
_entity_poly.pdbx_seq_one_letter_code
_entity_poly.pdbx_strand_id
1 'polypeptide(L)'
;TSNIHIEYEQVEFEIKECIVRLNGEVVNSEEYTGEIIRGFRMAYTEILQNQKLRNMLKTFFQGKSRVILRHTQQYYMYLFASFHPDYMKDRKQREELLQVLHKKGETQLQKELRDYEIQSLLELDIPYFEIDGNSRSIFDGNGKEYQGYLPCTPYESWIEHMKQLSCQDMEQQCDYIRLSMGLLNHGYIGEKNTRWADENSCIHQIAEWICRTAVIDGADIGWAGLHFWDNGYWSLKPCGMYLYDGIAGIVLFLAKYLDRYQDSSCRQDVEKIYKLAIEKLEKYTDLRCEQNEVPEPLATGLYDGESSIVYVYLILYEITGQEKWIKNAQKHFEIVAKLLPKDENMDYLSGNAGAIVAAMKLYQLTGEIEYCTAAIETEKDLWKKGQRMEVGYGWKLKNLKYPLSGLSHGNSGFLMAYVELYKMTYDQEYLKKIKLLLSYEDILYSEDLKNWIDLRDPDGRKTMCGWCHGAPGILLSRMSIMDILPDDKQIKKDILRAVSTLFHNERE
;
A
#
# COMPACT_ATOMS: atom_id res chain seq x y z
N THR A 1 -11.32 29.41 1.05
CA THR A 1 -12.72 29.82 0.78
C THR A 1 -13.10 29.37 -0.61
N SER A 2 -13.88 28.28 -0.71
CA SER A 2 -14.47 27.82 -1.94
C SER A 2 -15.64 28.74 -2.32
N ASN A 3 -15.68 29.24 -3.55
CA ASN A 3 -16.87 29.86 -4.08
C ASN A 3 -17.78 28.76 -4.64
N ILE A 4 -19.06 28.81 -4.28
CA ILE A 4 -20.07 27.91 -4.81
C ILE A 4 -20.82 28.69 -5.88
N HIS A 5 -20.76 28.22 -7.14
CA HIS A 5 -21.56 28.73 -8.24
C HIS A 5 -22.70 27.74 -8.50
N ILE A 6 -23.93 28.25 -8.52
CA ILE A 6 -25.12 27.47 -8.85
C ILE A 6 -25.65 28.00 -10.17
N GLU A 7 -25.50 27.24 -11.24
CA GLU A 7 -26.13 27.52 -12.54
C GLU A 7 -26.92 26.30 -13.01
N TYR A 8 -28.21 26.50 -13.32
CA TYR A 8 -29.10 25.51 -13.97
C TYR A 8 -29.02 24.09 -13.39
N GLU A 9 -29.27 23.93 -12.07
CA GLU A 9 -29.28 22.63 -11.37
C GLU A 9 -27.89 21.94 -11.24
N GLN A 10 -26.81 22.58 -11.67
CA GLN A 10 -25.44 22.11 -11.42
C GLN A 10 -24.78 22.98 -10.35
N VAL A 11 -24.16 22.30 -9.37
CA VAL A 11 -23.35 22.96 -8.34
C VAL A 11 -21.88 22.80 -8.73
N GLU A 12 -21.26 23.89 -9.15
CA GLU A 12 -19.82 23.93 -9.40
C GLU A 12 -19.10 24.44 -8.15
N PHE A 13 -18.12 23.66 -7.69
CA PHE A 13 -17.22 24.09 -6.62
C PHE A 13 -15.94 24.62 -7.25
N GLU A 14 -15.73 25.94 -7.18
CA GLU A 14 -14.40 26.49 -7.46
C GLU A 14 -13.47 26.17 -6.29
N ILE A 15 -12.71 25.09 -6.40
CA ILE A 15 -11.61 24.77 -5.47
C ILE A 15 -10.50 25.77 -5.76
N LYS A 16 -10.39 26.83 -4.94
CA LYS A 16 -9.21 27.68 -4.96
C LYS A 16 -8.07 26.87 -4.36
N GLU A 17 -7.18 26.40 -5.21
CA GLU A 17 -5.90 25.85 -4.78
C GLU A 17 -5.19 26.86 -3.88
N CYS A 18 -4.48 26.37 -2.84
CA CYS A 18 -3.60 27.19 -2.02
C CYS A 18 -2.37 27.56 -2.87
N ILE A 19 -2.54 28.54 -3.75
CA ILE A 19 -1.51 29.00 -4.69
C ILE A 19 -0.84 30.23 -4.09
N VAL A 20 0.48 30.17 -3.97
CA VAL A 20 1.28 31.34 -3.62
C VAL A 20 1.37 32.25 -4.85
N ARG A 21 1.09 33.55 -4.68
CA ARG A 21 1.19 34.54 -5.75
C ARG A 21 2.15 35.64 -5.34
N LEU A 22 3.05 35.99 -6.24
CA LEU A 22 3.95 37.15 -6.11
C LEU A 22 3.55 38.16 -7.19
N ASN A 23 3.18 39.37 -6.78
CA ASN A 23 2.71 40.44 -7.68
C ASN A 23 1.54 40.03 -8.61
N GLY A 24 0.69 39.10 -8.16
CA GLY A 24 -0.45 38.59 -8.92
C GLY A 24 -0.16 37.36 -9.80
N GLU A 25 1.09 37.03 -10.03
CA GLU A 25 1.51 35.84 -10.77
C GLU A 25 1.65 34.62 -9.85
N VAL A 26 1.29 33.45 -10.37
CA VAL A 26 1.44 32.17 -9.65
C VAL A 26 2.93 31.86 -9.50
N VAL A 27 3.34 31.60 -8.27
CA VAL A 27 4.72 31.20 -7.95
C VAL A 27 4.75 29.67 -7.87
N ASN A 28 5.68 29.06 -8.61
CA ASN A 28 5.97 27.65 -8.44
C ASN A 28 6.71 27.42 -7.13
N SER A 29 6.05 26.80 -6.14
CA SER A 29 6.63 26.54 -4.83
C SER A 29 7.86 25.62 -4.86
N GLU A 30 8.00 24.78 -5.89
CA GLU A 30 9.17 23.91 -6.08
C GLU A 30 10.47 24.70 -6.19
N GLU A 31 10.45 25.87 -6.80
CA GLU A 31 11.62 26.75 -6.98
C GLU A 31 12.19 27.27 -5.64
N TYR A 32 11.36 27.28 -4.60
CA TYR A 32 11.72 27.77 -3.26
C TYR A 32 12.04 26.66 -2.26
N THR A 33 12.06 25.41 -2.67
CA THR A 33 12.30 24.27 -1.77
C THR A 33 13.63 24.41 -1.01
N GLY A 34 14.68 24.86 -1.67
CA GLY A 34 15.98 25.10 -1.02
C GLY A 34 15.90 26.12 0.13
N GLU A 35 15.12 27.19 -0.08
CA GLU A 35 14.93 28.23 0.93
C GLU A 35 14.07 27.73 2.11
N ILE A 36 13.04 26.96 1.83
CA ILE A 36 12.19 26.33 2.84
C ILE A 36 13.03 25.41 3.72
N ILE A 37 13.84 24.54 3.11
CA ILE A 37 14.74 23.62 3.84
C ILE A 37 15.78 24.40 4.66
N ARG A 38 16.34 25.47 4.10
CA ARG A 38 17.29 26.31 4.85
C ARG A 38 16.63 26.93 6.09
N GLY A 39 15.44 27.49 5.95
CA GLY A 39 14.67 28.04 7.06
C GLY A 39 14.33 26.97 8.11
N PHE A 40 13.91 25.80 7.68
CA PHE A 40 13.62 24.66 8.55
C PHE A 40 14.86 24.24 9.35
N ARG A 41 16.01 24.04 8.70
CA ARG A 41 17.26 23.67 9.36
C ARG A 41 17.70 24.70 10.39
N MET A 42 17.58 26.00 10.07
CA MET A 42 17.90 27.06 11.01
C MET A 42 17.03 27.00 12.26
N ALA A 43 15.71 26.89 12.10
CA ALA A 43 14.77 26.80 13.21
C ALA A 43 14.99 25.53 14.04
N TYR A 44 15.19 24.38 13.37
CA TYR A 44 15.46 23.11 14.03
C TYR A 44 16.75 23.13 14.84
N THR A 45 17.83 23.68 14.27
CA THR A 45 19.13 23.84 14.96
C THR A 45 19.01 24.73 16.20
N GLU A 46 18.25 25.83 16.09
CA GLU A 46 18.00 26.71 17.26
C GLU A 46 17.22 25.94 18.35
N ILE A 47 16.23 25.14 17.99
CA ILE A 47 15.49 24.31 18.96
C ILE A 47 16.43 23.28 19.61
N LEU A 48 17.33 22.66 18.85
CA LEU A 48 18.31 21.70 19.38
C LEU A 48 19.30 22.33 20.37
N GLN A 49 19.78 23.53 20.09
CA GLN A 49 20.90 24.14 20.81
C GLN A 49 20.46 25.13 21.90
N ASN A 50 19.28 25.72 21.79
CA ASN A 50 18.83 26.83 22.62
C ASN A 50 17.85 26.38 23.71
N GLN A 51 18.40 26.08 24.91
CA GLN A 51 17.59 25.67 26.06
C GLN A 51 16.57 26.74 26.50
N LYS A 52 16.90 28.03 26.31
CA LYS A 52 15.99 29.13 26.66
C LYS A 52 14.77 29.12 25.76
N LEU A 53 14.95 28.87 24.46
CA LEU A 53 13.86 28.71 23.50
C LEU A 53 12.97 27.53 23.87
N ARG A 54 13.57 26.39 24.19
CA ARG A 54 12.80 25.20 24.64
C ARG A 54 11.96 25.49 25.88
N ASN A 55 12.51 26.27 26.84
CA ASN A 55 11.75 26.64 28.02
C ASN A 55 10.59 27.61 27.71
N MET A 56 10.73 28.47 26.72
CA MET A 56 9.64 29.33 26.25
C MET A 56 8.52 28.49 25.58
N LEU A 57 8.87 27.46 24.81
CA LEU A 57 7.89 26.59 24.15
C LEU A 57 6.96 25.86 25.14
N LYS A 58 7.42 25.64 26.39
CA LYS A 58 6.57 25.04 27.45
C LYS A 58 5.31 25.87 27.74
N THR A 59 5.34 27.17 27.53
CA THR A 59 4.17 28.03 27.79
C THR A 59 2.99 27.74 26.85
N PHE A 60 3.24 27.15 25.67
CA PHE A 60 2.18 26.76 24.74
C PHE A 60 1.33 25.60 25.26
N PHE A 61 1.80 24.84 26.25
CA PHE A 61 1.02 23.76 26.87
C PHE A 61 0.16 24.25 28.05
N GLN A 62 0.08 25.57 28.27
CA GLN A 62 -0.80 26.14 29.27
C GLN A 62 -2.15 26.47 28.63
N GLY A 63 -3.21 25.86 29.16
CA GLY A 63 -4.56 26.06 28.69
C GLY A 63 -5.09 24.96 27.77
N LYS A 64 -6.33 25.15 27.35
CA LYS A 64 -7.05 24.19 26.52
C LYS A 64 -6.77 24.38 25.05
N SER A 65 -6.69 23.26 24.34
CA SER A 65 -6.54 23.20 22.89
C SER A 65 -7.57 22.25 22.30
N ARG A 66 -8.05 22.52 21.09
CA ARG A 66 -8.87 21.57 20.34
C ARG A 66 -8.06 20.32 20.00
N VAL A 67 -8.67 19.15 20.18
CA VAL A 67 -8.13 17.88 19.72
C VAL A 67 -9.09 17.23 18.70
N ILE A 68 -8.51 16.58 17.70
CA ILE A 68 -9.26 15.83 16.68
C ILE A 68 -9.05 14.34 16.98
N LEU A 69 -10.09 13.68 17.50
CA LEU A 69 -10.05 12.25 17.82
C LEU A 69 -10.34 11.37 16.62
N ARG A 70 -11.07 11.91 15.66
CA ARG A 70 -11.42 11.23 14.41
C ARG A 70 -11.39 12.27 13.29
N HIS A 71 -10.90 11.87 12.13
CA HIS A 71 -10.83 12.75 10.97
C HIS A 71 -12.22 13.38 10.70
N THR A 72 -12.29 14.71 10.61
CA THR A 72 -13.56 15.45 10.46
C THR A 72 -14.36 15.03 9.21
N GLN A 73 -13.65 14.62 8.16
CA GLN A 73 -14.29 14.08 6.96
C GLN A 73 -15.06 12.78 7.23
N GLN A 74 -14.62 11.94 8.18
CA GLN A 74 -15.37 10.73 8.56
C GLN A 74 -16.70 11.10 9.24
N TYR A 75 -16.69 12.09 10.14
CA TYR A 75 -17.94 12.58 10.71
C TYR A 75 -18.87 13.14 9.64
N TYR A 76 -18.32 13.91 8.70
CA TYR A 76 -19.10 14.44 7.58
C TYR A 76 -19.73 13.31 6.75
N MET A 77 -19.00 12.25 6.45
CA MET A 77 -19.52 11.09 5.71
C MET A 77 -20.67 10.40 6.45
N TYR A 78 -20.55 10.19 7.77
CA TYR A 78 -21.61 9.60 8.57
C TYR A 78 -22.83 10.52 8.66
N LEU A 79 -22.60 11.81 8.84
CA LEU A 79 -23.66 12.80 8.85
C LEU A 79 -24.40 12.82 7.49
N PHE A 80 -23.65 12.85 6.39
CA PHE A 80 -24.23 12.84 5.05
C PHE A 80 -24.98 11.54 4.76
N ALA A 81 -24.44 10.38 5.11
CA ALA A 81 -25.13 9.09 4.99
C ALA A 81 -26.44 9.07 5.78
N SER A 82 -26.49 9.72 6.94
CA SER A 82 -27.69 9.82 7.77
C SER A 82 -28.83 10.64 7.15
N PHE A 83 -28.54 11.41 6.09
CA PHE A 83 -29.57 12.15 5.31
C PHE A 83 -30.23 11.31 4.21
N HIS A 84 -29.80 10.06 4.01
CA HIS A 84 -30.50 9.19 3.07
C HIS A 84 -31.96 8.99 3.48
N PRO A 85 -32.92 9.02 2.55
CA PRO A 85 -34.37 8.93 2.86
C PRO A 85 -34.74 7.76 3.77
N ASP A 86 -34.04 6.64 3.68
CA ASP A 86 -34.33 5.48 4.52
C ASP A 86 -34.02 5.72 6.01
N TYR A 87 -33.02 6.51 6.33
CA TYR A 87 -32.64 6.86 7.69
C TYR A 87 -33.36 8.11 8.21
N MET A 88 -33.79 9.01 7.31
CA MET A 88 -34.52 10.23 7.69
C MET A 88 -35.94 9.97 8.17
N LYS A 89 -36.48 8.80 7.89
CA LYS A 89 -37.88 8.43 8.28
C LYS A 89 -38.04 8.25 9.77
N ASP A 90 -37.03 7.78 10.46
CA ASP A 90 -37.07 7.45 11.88
C ASP A 90 -35.72 7.74 12.55
N ARG A 91 -35.78 8.50 13.66
CA ARG A 91 -34.59 8.79 14.47
C ARG A 91 -33.85 7.53 14.91
N LYS A 92 -34.57 6.44 15.22
CA LYS A 92 -34.01 5.18 15.66
C LYS A 92 -33.11 4.55 14.56
N GLN A 93 -33.54 4.62 13.31
CA GLN A 93 -32.73 4.12 12.19
C GLN A 93 -31.44 4.94 12.00
N ARG A 94 -31.51 6.26 12.22
CA ARG A 94 -30.29 7.10 12.23
C ARG A 94 -29.36 6.74 13.40
N GLU A 95 -29.91 6.48 14.59
CA GLU A 95 -29.11 6.01 15.73
C GLU A 95 -28.44 4.67 15.42
N GLU A 96 -29.16 3.71 14.85
CA GLU A 96 -28.62 2.40 14.45
C GLU A 96 -27.47 2.54 13.41
N LEU A 97 -27.61 3.42 12.41
CA LEU A 97 -26.52 3.72 11.47
C LEU A 97 -25.26 4.22 12.18
N LEU A 98 -25.42 5.12 13.14
CA LEU A 98 -24.31 5.75 13.85
C LEU A 98 -23.65 4.84 14.91
N GLN A 99 -24.29 3.70 15.28
CA GLN A 99 -23.68 2.71 16.17
C GLN A 99 -22.37 2.11 15.59
N VAL A 100 -22.11 2.26 14.30
CA VAL A 100 -20.84 1.90 13.66
C VAL A 100 -19.64 2.63 14.30
N LEU A 101 -19.85 3.74 14.99
CA LEU A 101 -18.82 4.45 15.72
C LEU A 101 -18.30 3.68 16.94
N HIS A 102 -19.10 2.81 17.54
CA HIS A 102 -18.65 1.92 18.61
C HIS A 102 -17.75 0.80 18.06
N LYS A 103 -16.74 0.44 18.82
CA LYS A 103 -15.83 -0.66 18.51
C LYS A 103 -15.97 -1.79 19.55
N LYS A 104 -15.76 -3.01 19.10
CA LYS A 104 -15.72 -4.16 20.00
C LYS A 104 -14.55 -4.03 20.98
N GLY A 105 -14.79 -4.27 22.27
CA GLY A 105 -13.74 -4.21 23.29
C GLY A 105 -13.48 -2.82 23.89
N GLU A 106 -14.31 -1.82 23.58
CA GLU A 106 -14.19 -0.49 24.19
C GLU A 106 -14.40 -0.52 25.69
N THR A 107 -13.60 0.29 26.39
CA THR A 107 -13.80 0.58 27.81
C THR A 107 -15.07 1.38 28.03
N GLN A 108 -15.58 1.43 29.26
CA GLN A 108 -16.77 2.25 29.58
C GLN A 108 -16.56 3.72 29.22
N LEU A 109 -15.36 4.26 29.48
CA LEU A 109 -15.02 5.65 29.16
C LEU A 109 -15.05 5.93 27.65
N GLN A 110 -14.54 4.97 26.86
CA GLN A 110 -14.58 5.07 25.40
C GLN A 110 -16.00 5.01 24.87
N LYS A 111 -16.86 4.15 25.43
CA LYS A 111 -18.28 4.10 25.06
C LYS A 111 -19.00 5.42 25.32
N GLU A 112 -18.83 5.99 26.51
CA GLU A 112 -19.43 7.29 26.84
C GLU A 112 -18.99 8.40 25.87
N LEU A 113 -17.74 8.39 25.44
CA LEU A 113 -17.25 9.36 24.48
C LEU A 113 -17.87 9.10 23.10
N ARG A 114 -18.06 7.82 22.67
CA ARG A 114 -18.79 7.49 21.43
C ARG A 114 -20.24 7.90 21.49
N ASP A 115 -20.90 7.73 22.63
CA ASP A 115 -22.28 8.19 22.82
C ASP A 115 -22.39 9.70 22.59
N TYR A 116 -21.41 10.49 23.05
CA TYR A 116 -21.36 11.92 22.76
C TYR A 116 -21.16 12.19 21.25
N GLU A 117 -20.25 11.46 20.57
CA GLU A 117 -20.06 11.59 19.12
C GLU A 117 -21.37 11.33 18.35
N ILE A 118 -22.08 10.26 18.72
CA ILE A 118 -23.37 9.88 18.11
C ILE A 118 -24.42 10.96 18.37
N GLN A 119 -24.53 11.44 19.60
CA GLN A 119 -25.50 12.47 19.95
C GLN A 119 -25.24 13.76 19.17
N SER A 120 -24.00 14.21 19.05
CA SER A 120 -23.65 15.39 18.26
C SER A 120 -24.07 15.25 16.79
N LEU A 121 -23.80 14.09 16.18
CA LEU A 121 -24.21 13.83 14.78
C LEU A 121 -25.73 13.74 14.62
N LEU A 122 -26.46 13.24 15.61
CA LEU A 122 -27.94 13.25 15.63
C LEU A 122 -28.49 14.65 15.71
N GLU A 123 -27.80 15.56 16.37
CA GLU A 123 -28.08 16.97 16.46
C GLU A 123 -27.58 17.79 15.26
N LEU A 124 -27.03 17.11 14.25
CA LEU A 124 -26.51 17.69 13.01
C LEU A 124 -25.25 18.54 13.23
N ASP A 125 -24.49 18.23 14.28
CA ASP A 125 -23.23 18.91 14.59
C ASP A 125 -22.04 17.97 14.52
N ILE A 126 -20.86 18.52 14.28
CA ILE A 126 -19.59 17.78 14.27
C ILE A 126 -19.05 17.73 15.69
N PRO A 127 -18.75 16.54 16.24
CA PRO A 127 -18.22 16.41 17.59
C PRO A 127 -16.98 17.28 17.82
N TYR A 128 -16.99 18.00 18.94
CA TYR A 128 -15.90 18.90 19.34
C TYR A 128 -15.27 18.42 20.65
N PHE A 129 -13.94 18.40 20.70
CA PHE A 129 -13.18 17.98 21.86
C PHE A 129 -12.05 18.96 22.18
N GLU A 130 -11.76 19.10 23.47
CA GLU A 130 -10.65 19.86 24.00
C GLU A 130 -9.77 19.00 24.89
N ILE A 131 -8.50 19.35 24.95
CA ILE A 131 -7.50 18.80 25.90
C ILE A 131 -6.82 19.95 26.62
N ASP A 132 -6.37 19.70 27.86
CA ASP A 132 -5.44 20.56 28.58
C ASP A 132 -4.05 19.97 28.47
N GLY A 133 -3.05 20.83 28.22
CA GLY A 133 -1.67 20.40 28.01
C GLY A 133 -1.04 19.64 29.19
N ASN A 134 -1.57 19.82 30.40
CA ASN A 134 -1.07 19.20 31.63
C ASN A 134 -2.03 18.15 32.21
N SER A 135 -3.08 17.78 31.48
CA SER A 135 -4.06 16.78 31.91
C SER A 135 -4.11 15.59 30.96
N ARG A 136 -4.47 14.43 31.50
CA ARG A 136 -4.79 13.22 30.71
C ARG A 136 -6.27 13.14 30.34
N SER A 137 -7.04 14.19 30.62
CA SER A 137 -8.45 14.25 30.36
C SER A 137 -8.76 14.84 28.99
N ILE A 138 -9.87 14.38 28.41
CA ILE A 138 -10.50 15.01 27.25
C ILE A 138 -11.80 15.65 27.73
N PHE A 139 -12.16 16.79 27.15
CA PHE A 139 -13.39 17.51 27.40
C PHE A 139 -14.20 17.51 26.09
N ASP A 140 -15.49 17.22 26.18
CA ASP A 140 -16.39 17.37 25.04
C ASP A 140 -16.93 18.81 24.90
N GLY A 141 -17.66 19.08 23.83
CA GLY A 141 -18.24 20.40 23.56
C GLY A 141 -19.25 20.88 24.62
N ASN A 142 -19.79 19.97 25.43
CA ASN A 142 -20.68 20.28 26.56
C ASN A 142 -19.89 20.52 27.86
N GLY A 143 -18.56 20.40 27.84
CA GLY A 143 -17.69 20.58 29.01
C GLY A 143 -17.60 19.35 29.91
N LYS A 144 -18.15 18.18 29.54
CA LYS A 144 -17.98 16.94 30.29
C LYS A 144 -16.54 16.47 30.18
N GLU A 145 -15.94 16.10 31.31
CA GLU A 145 -14.59 15.59 31.41
C GLU A 145 -14.54 14.08 31.36
N TYR A 146 -13.65 13.54 30.53
CA TYR A 146 -13.32 12.11 30.41
C TYR A 146 -11.92 11.88 30.99
N GLN A 147 -11.86 11.63 32.29
CA GLN A 147 -10.61 11.54 33.05
C GLN A 147 -9.78 10.31 32.69
N GLY A 148 -8.47 10.50 32.51
CA GLY A 148 -7.53 9.42 32.21
C GLY A 148 -7.70 8.80 30.82
N TYR A 149 -8.35 9.47 29.89
CA TYR A 149 -8.51 9.00 28.53
C TYR A 149 -7.17 8.91 27.78
N LEU A 150 -6.28 9.88 27.99
CA LEU A 150 -4.97 9.92 27.34
C LEU A 150 -3.96 9.07 28.15
N PRO A 151 -3.06 8.31 27.49
CA PRO A 151 -2.02 7.52 28.16
C PRO A 151 -0.99 8.40 28.87
N CYS A 152 -0.71 9.59 28.36
CA CYS A 152 0.15 10.62 28.95
C CYS A 152 -0.44 12.00 28.68
N THR A 153 0.06 13.03 29.37
CA THR A 153 -0.34 14.41 29.07
C THR A 153 0.27 14.87 27.76
N PRO A 154 -0.33 15.81 27.02
CA PRO A 154 0.28 16.42 25.84
C PRO A 154 1.68 16.97 26.12
N TYR A 155 1.91 17.56 27.29
CA TYR A 155 3.22 18.04 27.70
C TYR A 155 4.24 16.91 27.89
N GLU A 156 3.87 15.79 28.52
CA GLU A 156 4.76 14.62 28.64
C GLU A 156 5.11 14.06 27.26
N SER A 157 4.14 13.94 26.37
CA SER A 157 4.36 13.50 24.97
C SER A 157 5.32 14.44 24.25
N TRP A 158 5.14 15.77 24.38
CA TRP A 158 6.03 16.73 23.77
C TRP A 158 7.47 16.63 24.31
N ILE A 159 7.65 16.47 25.64
CA ILE A 159 8.98 16.28 26.25
C ILE A 159 9.68 15.04 25.66
N GLU A 160 8.93 13.96 25.45
CA GLU A 160 9.50 12.72 24.88
C GLU A 160 9.95 12.93 23.43
N HIS A 161 9.14 13.61 22.60
CA HIS A 161 9.54 13.99 21.25
C HIS A 161 10.77 14.91 21.22
N MET A 162 10.85 15.86 22.17
CA MET A 162 12.02 16.75 22.26
C MET A 162 13.33 16.01 22.56
N LYS A 163 13.29 14.83 23.19
CA LYS A 163 14.47 13.99 23.43
C LYS A 163 14.94 13.26 22.17
N GLN A 164 14.03 13.03 21.23
CA GLN A 164 14.30 12.32 19.98
C GLN A 164 14.91 13.24 18.92
N LEU A 165 14.83 14.56 19.09
CA LEU A 165 15.41 15.51 18.14
C LEU A 165 16.91 15.28 17.97
N SER A 166 17.35 15.17 16.72
CA SER A 166 18.74 14.92 16.35
C SER A 166 19.06 15.50 14.97
N CYS A 167 20.35 15.55 14.63
CA CYS A 167 20.73 15.90 13.25
C CYS A 167 20.18 14.90 12.22
N GLN A 168 20.10 13.63 12.59
CA GLN A 168 19.54 12.59 11.72
C GLN A 168 18.04 12.82 11.48
N ASP A 169 17.27 13.10 12.52
CA ASP A 169 15.85 13.45 12.39
C ASP A 169 15.67 14.71 11.54
N MET A 170 16.49 15.75 11.78
CA MET A 170 16.46 16.98 10.97
C MET A 170 16.62 16.70 9.48
N GLU A 171 17.58 15.87 9.09
CA GLU A 171 17.76 15.51 7.67
C GLU A 171 16.59 14.68 7.13
N GLN A 172 16.04 13.77 7.92
CA GLN A 172 14.86 13.01 7.54
C GLN A 172 13.64 13.91 7.30
N GLN A 173 13.43 14.91 8.16
CA GLN A 173 12.37 15.90 7.96
C GLN A 173 12.62 16.77 6.71
N CYS A 174 13.89 17.13 6.44
CA CYS A 174 14.24 17.79 5.17
C CYS A 174 13.92 16.92 3.95
N ASP A 175 14.12 15.61 4.06
CA ASP A 175 13.76 14.66 3.00
C ASP A 175 12.24 14.64 2.77
N TYR A 176 11.44 14.67 3.84
CA TYR A 176 9.98 14.77 3.71
C TYR A 176 9.54 16.10 3.07
N ILE A 177 10.19 17.21 3.40
CA ILE A 177 9.92 18.50 2.75
C ILE A 177 10.21 18.40 1.25
N ARG A 178 11.37 17.85 0.85
CA ARG A 178 11.71 17.66 -0.57
C ARG A 178 10.69 16.80 -1.30
N LEU A 179 10.35 15.65 -0.71
CA LEU A 179 9.35 14.73 -1.27
C LEU A 179 7.98 15.42 -1.41
N SER A 180 7.56 16.17 -0.40
CA SER A 180 6.27 16.87 -0.40
C SER A 180 6.22 18.03 -1.39
N MET A 181 7.36 18.55 -1.83
CA MET A 181 7.48 19.60 -2.84
C MET A 181 7.63 19.06 -4.28
N GLY A 182 7.50 17.75 -4.51
CA GLY A 182 7.54 17.17 -5.86
C GLY A 182 8.92 16.98 -6.49
N LEU A 183 9.99 17.16 -5.74
CA LEU A 183 11.36 17.13 -6.27
C LEU A 183 11.89 15.72 -6.64
N LEU A 184 11.05 14.72 -6.77
CA LEU A 184 11.47 13.40 -7.26
C LEU A 184 12.05 13.44 -8.69
N ASN A 185 11.56 14.36 -9.52
CA ASN A 185 12.01 14.50 -10.91
C ASN A 185 13.38 15.19 -11.06
N HIS A 186 13.92 15.77 -9.99
CA HIS A 186 15.19 16.51 -10.00
C HIS A 186 16.37 15.81 -9.33
N GLY A 187 16.38 14.46 -9.36
CA GLY A 187 17.55 13.69 -8.94
C GLY A 187 17.73 13.56 -7.45
N TYR A 188 16.63 13.53 -6.71
CA TYR A 188 16.66 13.32 -5.26
C TYR A 188 17.07 11.89 -4.87
N ILE A 189 16.87 10.93 -5.75
CA ILE A 189 17.39 9.57 -5.58
C ILE A 189 18.83 9.54 -6.08
N GLY A 190 19.73 9.93 -5.19
CA GLY A 190 21.16 9.94 -5.45
C GLY A 190 21.62 11.11 -6.31
N GLU A 191 22.84 11.56 -6.10
CA GLU A 191 23.50 12.50 -7.00
C GLU A 191 23.40 11.99 -8.44
N LYS A 192 23.13 12.85 -9.40
CA LYS A 192 22.93 12.58 -10.85
C LYS A 192 24.01 11.70 -11.51
N ASN A 193 25.02 11.26 -10.78
CA ASN A 193 26.21 10.54 -11.25
C ASN A 193 26.51 9.24 -10.51
N THR A 194 25.63 8.71 -9.65
CA THR A 194 25.82 7.35 -9.16
C THR A 194 25.43 6.36 -10.27
N ARG A 195 26.33 6.19 -11.26
CA ARG A 195 26.42 4.90 -11.92
C ARG A 195 26.78 3.92 -10.81
N TRP A 196 25.85 3.02 -10.51
CA TRP A 196 26.13 1.91 -9.62
C TRP A 196 27.41 1.23 -10.12
N ALA A 197 28.43 1.17 -9.30
CA ALA A 197 29.70 0.59 -9.72
C ALA A 197 29.51 -0.89 -10.10
N ASP A 198 28.58 -1.55 -9.41
CA ASP A 198 28.12 -2.92 -9.66
C ASP A 198 26.78 -3.16 -8.92
N GLU A 199 26.17 -4.31 -9.18
CA GLU A 199 24.89 -4.73 -8.58
C GLU A 199 24.96 -4.78 -7.04
N ASN A 200 26.07 -5.29 -6.47
CA ASN A 200 26.21 -5.40 -5.00
C ASN A 200 26.25 -4.01 -4.35
N SER A 201 26.94 -3.05 -4.95
CA SER A 201 26.98 -1.66 -4.49
C SER A 201 25.57 -1.05 -4.44
N CYS A 202 24.76 -1.30 -5.46
CA CYS A 202 23.37 -0.88 -5.51
C CYS A 202 22.55 -1.48 -4.34
N ILE A 203 22.66 -2.78 -4.12
CA ILE A 203 21.94 -3.50 -3.07
C ILE A 203 22.31 -2.97 -1.68
N HIS A 204 23.60 -2.72 -1.42
CA HIS A 204 24.06 -2.15 -0.14
C HIS A 204 23.48 -0.74 0.09
N GLN A 205 23.53 0.12 -0.93
CA GLN A 205 22.97 1.48 -0.83
C GLN A 205 21.46 1.48 -0.59
N ILE A 206 20.73 0.55 -1.22
CA ILE A 206 19.28 0.38 -0.95
C ILE A 206 19.05 -0.04 0.50
N ALA A 207 19.83 -1.00 1.02
CA ALA A 207 19.71 -1.43 2.41
C ALA A 207 19.98 -0.28 3.41
N GLU A 208 21.05 0.47 3.19
CA GLU A 208 21.38 1.65 4.00
C GLU A 208 20.29 2.73 3.90
N TRP A 209 19.75 2.96 2.70
CA TRP A 209 18.68 3.93 2.49
C TRP A 209 17.40 3.54 3.24
N ILE A 210 16.99 2.26 3.17
CA ILE A 210 15.84 1.73 3.92
C ILE A 210 16.05 1.93 5.42
N CYS A 211 17.23 1.62 5.96
CA CYS A 211 17.54 1.82 7.37
C CYS A 211 17.47 3.30 7.78
N ARG A 212 18.03 4.18 6.97
CA ARG A 212 18.09 5.62 7.23
C ARG A 212 16.72 6.30 7.18
N THR A 213 15.84 5.85 6.29
CA THR A 213 14.51 6.46 6.09
C THR A 213 13.43 5.85 6.97
N ALA A 214 13.75 4.84 7.76
CA ALA A 214 12.82 4.26 8.71
C ALA A 214 12.39 5.27 9.78
N VAL A 215 11.10 5.40 10.00
CA VAL A 215 10.50 6.16 11.11
C VAL A 215 10.21 5.19 12.23
N ILE A 216 10.84 5.39 13.38
CA ILE A 216 10.71 4.50 14.55
C ILE A 216 10.05 5.28 15.68
N ASP A 217 8.98 4.73 16.23
CA ASP A 217 8.29 5.23 17.42
C ASP A 217 8.14 4.09 18.44
N GLY A 218 9.03 4.06 19.43
CA GLY A 218 9.09 2.98 20.41
C GLY A 218 9.36 1.62 19.76
N ALA A 219 8.37 0.74 19.79
CA ALA A 219 8.40 -0.59 19.16
C ALA A 219 7.73 -0.62 17.77
N ASP A 220 7.23 0.49 17.27
CA ASP A 220 6.64 0.60 15.94
C ASP A 220 7.64 1.16 14.93
N ILE A 221 7.46 0.77 13.66
CA ILE A 221 8.30 1.19 12.54
C ILE A 221 7.44 1.45 11.31
N GLY A 222 7.84 2.41 10.49
CA GLY A 222 7.18 2.71 9.23
C GLY A 222 8.08 3.44 8.26
N TRP A 223 7.59 3.62 7.05
CA TRP A 223 8.22 4.43 6.01
C TRP A 223 7.17 5.32 5.37
N ALA A 224 7.60 6.44 4.86
CA ALA A 224 6.76 7.31 4.05
C ALA A 224 7.08 7.07 2.57
N GLY A 225 6.04 6.95 1.76
CA GLY A 225 6.12 6.77 0.32
C GLY A 225 5.22 7.73 -0.44
N LEU A 226 5.49 7.89 -1.73
CA LEU A 226 4.63 8.67 -2.60
C LEU A 226 3.43 7.84 -3.04
N HIS A 227 2.28 8.44 -2.97
CA HIS A 227 1.04 7.88 -3.49
C HIS A 227 0.48 8.78 -4.59
N PHE A 228 0.24 8.19 -5.78
CA PHE A 228 -0.37 8.86 -6.91
C PHE A 228 -1.87 8.59 -6.92
N TRP A 229 -2.65 9.65 -7.12
CA TRP A 229 -4.10 9.58 -7.22
C TRP A 229 -4.52 9.61 -8.69
N ASP A 230 -5.66 9.00 -9.00
CA ASP A 230 -6.21 8.93 -10.36
C ASP A 230 -6.42 10.31 -11.03
N ASN A 231 -6.54 11.36 -10.24
CA ASN A 231 -6.69 12.74 -10.69
C ASN A 231 -5.35 13.45 -11.01
N GLY A 232 -4.23 12.71 -11.00
CA GLY A 232 -2.90 13.23 -11.28
C GLY A 232 -2.20 13.94 -10.11
N TYR A 233 -2.85 14.01 -8.95
CA TYR A 233 -2.22 14.50 -7.72
C TYR A 233 -1.41 13.39 -7.04
N TRP A 234 -0.43 13.78 -6.26
CA TRP A 234 0.33 12.87 -5.42
C TRP A 234 0.40 13.40 -3.98
N SER A 235 0.61 12.51 -3.05
CA SER A 235 0.78 12.85 -1.64
C SER A 235 1.78 11.92 -0.96
N LEU A 236 2.43 12.42 0.07
CA LEU A 236 3.25 11.61 0.95
C LEU A 236 2.32 10.85 1.91
N LYS A 237 2.44 9.54 1.96
CA LYS A 237 1.68 8.68 2.87
C LYS A 237 2.57 7.66 3.55
N PRO A 238 2.18 7.14 4.72
CA PRO A 238 2.80 5.93 5.25
C PRO A 238 2.69 4.79 4.24
N CYS A 239 3.76 4.01 4.08
CA CYS A 239 3.72 2.78 3.30
C CYS A 239 2.69 1.81 3.85
N GLY A 240 2.04 1.07 2.96
CA GLY A 240 1.09 0.01 3.30
C GLY A 240 1.75 -1.20 3.95
N MET A 241 0.99 -2.30 4.05
CA MET A 241 1.50 -3.55 4.63
C MET A 241 1.91 -4.58 3.59
N TYR A 242 1.48 -4.43 2.33
CA TYR A 242 1.62 -5.44 1.30
C TYR A 242 3.02 -5.47 0.66
N LEU A 243 3.24 -6.44 -0.22
CA LEU A 243 4.54 -6.66 -0.86
C LEU A 243 4.91 -5.55 -1.85
N TYR A 244 3.93 -5.03 -2.60
CA TYR A 244 4.19 -4.12 -3.72
C TYR A 244 4.72 -2.76 -3.27
N ASP A 245 4.10 -2.15 -2.25
CA ASP A 245 4.41 -0.79 -1.80
C ASP A 245 4.52 -0.65 -0.27
N GLY A 246 4.76 -1.76 0.44
CA GLY A 246 4.63 -1.78 1.88
C GLY A 246 5.68 -2.56 2.65
N ILE A 247 5.38 -2.73 3.92
CA ILE A 247 6.24 -3.35 4.93
C ILE A 247 6.67 -4.77 4.54
N ALA A 248 5.76 -5.58 3.96
CA ALA A 248 6.08 -6.95 3.56
C ALA A 248 7.19 -7.00 2.49
N GLY A 249 7.22 -6.03 1.56
CA GLY A 249 8.30 -5.92 0.57
C GLY A 249 9.63 -5.56 1.20
N ILE A 250 9.61 -4.62 2.15
CA ILE A 250 10.81 -4.23 2.91
C ILE A 250 11.33 -5.42 3.73
N VAL A 251 10.45 -6.12 4.43
CA VAL A 251 10.81 -7.35 5.20
C VAL A 251 11.48 -8.38 4.29
N LEU A 252 10.89 -8.65 3.13
CA LEU A 252 11.43 -9.62 2.19
C LEU A 252 12.82 -9.22 1.68
N PHE A 253 13.00 -7.95 1.30
CA PHE A 253 14.29 -7.42 0.86
C PHE A 253 15.35 -7.54 1.96
N LEU A 254 15.05 -7.09 3.18
CA LEU A 254 15.98 -7.12 4.30
C LEU A 254 16.33 -8.57 4.71
N ALA A 255 15.36 -9.50 4.68
CA ALA A 255 15.61 -10.92 4.93
C ALA A 255 16.59 -11.52 3.92
N LYS A 256 16.36 -11.26 2.62
CA LYS A 256 17.27 -11.71 1.55
C LYS A 256 18.65 -11.06 1.64
N TYR A 257 18.69 -9.78 2.03
CA TYR A 257 19.94 -9.07 2.27
C TYR A 257 20.74 -9.73 3.39
N LEU A 258 20.13 -10.01 4.53
CA LEU A 258 20.77 -10.66 5.69
C LEU A 258 21.23 -12.09 5.40
N ASP A 259 20.51 -12.82 4.56
CA ASP A 259 20.87 -14.15 4.12
C ASP A 259 22.12 -14.12 3.23
N ARG A 260 22.19 -13.17 2.28
CA ARG A 260 23.27 -13.12 1.28
C ARG A 260 24.54 -12.42 1.76
N TYR A 261 24.43 -11.36 2.58
CA TYR A 261 25.54 -10.48 2.95
C TYR A 261 25.89 -10.59 4.43
N GLN A 262 26.60 -11.68 4.78
CA GLN A 262 26.95 -12.01 6.17
C GLN A 262 27.92 -10.99 6.81
N ASP A 263 28.87 -10.46 6.04
CA ASP A 263 29.97 -9.60 6.50
C ASP A 263 29.76 -8.11 6.15
N SER A 264 28.51 -7.68 5.90
CA SER A 264 28.21 -6.29 5.57
C SER A 264 28.44 -5.35 6.74
N SER A 265 29.01 -4.16 6.47
CA SER A 265 29.22 -3.10 7.47
C SER A 265 27.92 -2.57 8.09
N CYS A 266 26.82 -2.56 7.32
CA CYS A 266 25.50 -2.10 7.80
C CYS A 266 24.64 -3.23 8.37
N ARG A 267 25.18 -4.45 8.51
CA ARG A 267 24.43 -5.63 8.94
C ARG A 267 23.66 -5.42 10.26
N GLN A 268 24.31 -4.82 11.26
CA GLN A 268 23.68 -4.59 12.58
C GLN A 268 22.47 -3.66 12.50
N ASP A 269 22.57 -2.60 11.70
CA ASP A 269 21.45 -1.67 11.48
C ASP A 269 20.31 -2.38 10.74
N VAL A 270 20.66 -3.15 9.69
CA VAL A 270 19.67 -3.94 8.93
C VAL A 270 18.97 -4.97 9.82
N GLU A 271 19.70 -5.69 10.69
CA GLU A 271 19.10 -6.65 11.65
C GLU A 271 18.12 -5.98 12.61
N LYS A 272 18.48 -4.80 13.13
CA LYS A 272 17.59 -4.02 14.01
C LYS A 272 16.31 -3.60 13.30
N ILE A 273 16.42 -3.05 12.09
CA ILE A 273 15.29 -2.58 11.29
C ILE A 273 14.41 -3.76 10.84
N TYR A 274 15.04 -4.85 10.37
CA TYR A 274 14.34 -6.08 10.01
C TYR A 274 13.52 -6.64 11.17
N LYS A 275 14.09 -6.67 12.37
CA LYS A 275 13.38 -7.16 13.57
C LYS A 275 12.12 -6.34 13.85
N LEU A 276 12.19 -5.03 13.85
CA LEU A 276 11.02 -4.16 14.04
C LEU A 276 9.99 -4.32 12.93
N ALA A 277 10.44 -4.41 11.68
CA ALA A 277 9.55 -4.54 10.53
C ALA A 277 8.80 -5.88 10.53
N ILE A 278 9.49 -6.98 10.86
CA ILE A 278 8.85 -8.30 10.92
C ILE A 278 7.90 -8.42 12.13
N GLU A 279 8.23 -7.85 13.28
CA GLU A 279 7.34 -7.79 14.44
C GLU A 279 6.06 -6.99 14.10
N LYS A 280 6.17 -5.91 13.32
CA LYS A 280 5.01 -5.16 12.82
C LYS A 280 4.14 -6.01 11.90
N LEU A 281 4.75 -6.79 11.00
CA LEU A 281 4.02 -7.68 10.08
C LEU A 281 3.29 -8.81 10.83
N GLU A 282 3.94 -9.41 11.84
CA GLU A 282 3.33 -10.42 12.71
C GLU A 282 2.14 -9.83 13.49
N LYS A 283 2.32 -8.64 14.07
CA LYS A 283 1.24 -7.91 14.78
C LYS A 283 0.07 -7.56 13.85
N TYR A 284 0.36 -7.18 12.60
CA TYR A 284 -0.70 -6.93 11.62
C TYR A 284 -1.51 -8.20 11.36
N THR A 285 -0.86 -9.36 11.19
CA THR A 285 -1.52 -10.66 11.03
C THR A 285 -2.44 -10.94 12.22
N ASP A 286 -1.95 -10.76 13.45
CA ASP A 286 -2.74 -10.98 14.67
C ASP A 286 -3.98 -10.08 14.71
N LEU A 287 -3.80 -8.79 14.48
CA LEU A 287 -4.90 -7.83 14.48
C LEU A 287 -5.96 -8.13 13.39
N ARG A 288 -5.50 -8.55 12.20
CA ARG A 288 -6.43 -8.91 11.11
C ARG A 288 -7.24 -10.17 11.43
N CYS A 289 -6.64 -11.16 12.08
CA CYS A 289 -7.32 -12.38 12.50
C CYS A 289 -8.35 -12.13 13.62
N GLU A 290 -8.12 -11.15 14.48
CA GLU A 290 -9.05 -10.75 15.55
C GLU A 290 -10.27 -9.96 15.03
N GLN A 291 -10.20 -9.39 13.83
CA GLN A 291 -11.31 -8.64 13.23
C GLN A 291 -12.38 -9.59 12.69
N ASN A 292 -13.63 -9.39 13.13
CA ASN A 292 -14.77 -10.20 12.63
C ASN A 292 -15.19 -9.80 11.22
N GLU A 293 -15.02 -8.54 10.86
CA GLU A 293 -15.29 -8.00 9.53
C GLU A 293 -13.98 -7.53 8.92
N VAL A 294 -13.76 -7.90 7.69
CA VAL A 294 -12.56 -7.48 6.96
C VAL A 294 -12.84 -6.10 6.36
N PRO A 295 -12.09 -5.05 6.77
CA PRO A 295 -12.29 -3.72 6.23
C PRO A 295 -11.88 -3.65 4.76
N GLU A 296 -12.56 -2.82 3.99
CA GLU A 296 -12.19 -2.50 2.63
C GLU A 296 -10.91 -1.60 2.58
N PRO A 297 -10.16 -1.62 1.45
CA PRO A 297 -10.45 -2.37 0.23
C PRO A 297 -10.18 -3.87 0.38
N LEU A 298 -11.01 -4.70 -0.31
CA LEU A 298 -10.86 -6.14 -0.35
C LEU A 298 -9.91 -6.50 -1.50
N ALA A 299 -8.68 -6.85 -1.19
CA ALA A 299 -7.69 -7.28 -2.17
C ALA A 299 -7.03 -8.59 -1.72
N THR A 300 -7.08 -9.61 -2.56
CA THR A 300 -6.51 -10.93 -2.29
C THR A 300 -5.20 -11.19 -2.99
N GLY A 301 -4.70 -10.24 -3.79
CA GLY A 301 -3.56 -10.41 -4.69
C GLY A 301 -2.25 -10.81 -4.06
N LEU A 302 -1.33 -11.28 -4.92
CA LEU A 302 -0.02 -11.79 -4.49
C LEU A 302 0.98 -10.66 -4.18
N TYR A 303 0.77 -9.46 -4.71
CA TYR A 303 1.66 -8.31 -4.50
C TYR A 303 0.96 -7.19 -3.76
N ASP A 304 -0.25 -6.86 -4.16
CA ASP A 304 -1.06 -5.81 -3.56
C ASP A 304 -2.37 -6.41 -3.02
N GLY A 305 -2.25 -7.13 -1.90
CA GLY A 305 -3.33 -7.83 -1.24
C GLY A 305 -2.85 -8.74 -0.11
N GLU A 306 -3.78 -9.34 0.62
CA GLU A 306 -3.49 -10.16 1.81
C GLU A 306 -2.66 -11.42 1.48
N SER A 307 -2.77 -11.99 0.28
CA SER A 307 -1.91 -13.11 -0.12
C SER A 307 -0.43 -12.74 -0.23
N SER A 308 -0.11 -11.47 -0.36
CA SER A 308 1.28 -11.00 -0.39
C SER A 308 1.99 -11.29 0.94
N ILE A 309 1.28 -11.18 2.05
CA ILE A 309 1.82 -11.45 3.39
C ILE A 309 2.01 -12.95 3.58
N VAL A 310 1.05 -13.77 3.16
CA VAL A 310 1.20 -15.23 3.11
C VAL A 310 2.45 -15.60 2.33
N TYR A 311 2.61 -15.05 1.13
CA TYR A 311 3.74 -15.32 0.25
C TYR A 311 5.07 -14.92 0.90
N VAL A 312 5.16 -13.77 1.54
CA VAL A 312 6.37 -13.32 2.25
C VAL A 312 6.72 -14.28 3.38
N TYR A 313 5.77 -14.72 4.20
CA TYR A 313 6.03 -15.71 5.25
C TYR A 313 6.56 -17.05 4.68
N LEU A 314 6.03 -17.51 3.55
CA LEU A 314 6.52 -18.73 2.91
C LEU A 314 7.96 -18.57 2.39
N ILE A 315 8.32 -17.42 1.83
CA ILE A 315 9.72 -17.14 1.45
C ILE A 315 10.63 -17.03 2.68
N LEU A 316 10.15 -16.44 3.79
CA LEU A 316 10.91 -16.41 5.04
C LEU A 316 11.18 -17.83 5.59
N TYR A 317 10.23 -18.75 5.42
CA TYR A 317 10.47 -20.16 5.73
C TYR A 317 11.55 -20.76 4.83
N GLU A 318 11.50 -20.52 3.53
CA GLU A 318 12.53 -21.00 2.58
C GLU A 318 13.94 -20.47 2.94
N ILE A 319 14.04 -19.21 3.41
CA ILE A 319 15.30 -18.60 3.81
C ILE A 319 15.81 -19.16 5.14
N THR A 320 14.94 -19.32 6.12
CA THR A 320 15.36 -19.53 7.52
C THR A 320 15.12 -20.94 8.05
N GLY A 321 14.29 -21.74 7.40
CA GLY A 321 13.85 -23.06 7.85
C GLY A 321 12.97 -23.02 9.13
N GLN A 322 12.53 -21.84 9.58
CA GLN A 322 11.79 -21.73 10.82
C GLN A 322 10.29 -21.99 10.63
N GLU A 323 9.77 -23.04 11.26
CA GLU A 323 8.36 -23.47 11.20
C GLU A 323 7.35 -22.39 11.61
N LYS A 324 7.78 -21.39 12.39
CA LYS A 324 6.89 -20.28 12.76
C LYS A 324 6.34 -19.55 11.54
N TRP A 325 7.09 -19.48 10.45
CA TRP A 325 6.66 -18.76 9.25
C TRP A 325 5.56 -19.49 8.49
N ILE A 326 5.60 -20.83 8.47
CA ILE A 326 4.48 -21.60 7.93
C ILE A 326 3.22 -21.38 8.77
N LYS A 327 3.33 -21.41 10.11
CA LYS A 327 2.19 -21.15 11.01
C LYS A 327 1.61 -19.75 10.82
N ASN A 328 2.47 -18.74 10.64
CA ASN A 328 2.03 -17.37 10.36
C ASN A 328 1.36 -17.28 8.98
N ALA A 329 1.88 -17.96 7.97
CA ALA A 329 1.28 -18.04 6.64
C ALA A 329 -0.10 -18.71 6.68
N GLN A 330 -0.24 -19.84 7.38
CA GLN A 330 -1.52 -20.54 7.57
C GLN A 330 -2.53 -19.63 8.28
N LYS A 331 -2.13 -19.02 9.39
CA LYS A 331 -2.96 -18.07 10.15
C LYS A 331 -3.43 -16.91 9.28
N HIS A 332 -2.53 -16.31 8.50
CA HIS A 332 -2.90 -15.19 7.61
C HIS A 332 -3.77 -15.63 6.42
N PHE A 333 -3.60 -16.86 5.94
CA PHE A 333 -4.43 -17.40 4.87
C PHE A 333 -5.90 -17.56 5.26
N GLU A 334 -6.23 -17.70 6.55
CA GLU A 334 -7.63 -17.66 7.01
C GLU A 334 -8.34 -16.35 6.63
N ILE A 335 -7.59 -15.23 6.59
CA ILE A 335 -8.10 -13.94 6.14
C ILE A 335 -8.34 -13.97 4.65
N VAL A 336 -7.35 -14.45 3.87
CA VAL A 336 -7.47 -14.60 2.42
C VAL A 336 -8.69 -15.45 2.06
N ALA A 337 -8.88 -16.59 2.72
CA ALA A 337 -10.01 -17.49 2.47
C ALA A 337 -11.38 -16.80 2.72
N LYS A 338 -11.48 -15.93 3.72
CA LYS A 338 -12.71 -15.15 3.98
C LYS A 338 -12.97 -14.08 2.92
N LEU A 339 -11.89 -13.59 2.27
CA LEU A 339 -11.97 -12.53 1.25
C LEU A 339 -12.26 -13.07 -0.14
N LEU A 340 -11.72 -14.23 -0.52
CA LEU A 340 -11.81 -14.79 -1.85
C LEU A 340 -13.21 -14.73 -2.48
N PRO A 341 -14.31 -15.05 -1.78
CA PRO A 341 -15.66 -14.96 -2.35
C PRO A 341 -16.17 -13.54 -2.54
N LYS A 342 -15.54 -12.54 -1.90
CA LYS A 342 -15.99 -11.14 -1.87
C LYS A 342 -15.15 -10.25 -2.79
N ASP A 343 -13.93 -10.66 -3.12
CA ASP A 343 -13.01 -9.89 -3.94
C ASP A 343 -13.42 -9.97 -5.41
N GLU A 344 -13.70 -8.82 -6.00
CA GLU A 344 -14.02 -8.67 -7.41
C GLU A 344 -12.79 -8.56 -8.30
N ASN A 345 -11.60 -8.32 -7.70
CA ASN A 345 -10.36 -8.27 -8.46
C ASN A 345 -9.96 -9.66 -8.92
N MET A 346 -9.59 -9.76 -10.18
CA MET A 346 -9.33 -11.04 -10.83
C MET A 346 -7.84 -11.32 -11.04
N ASP A 347 -7.04 -10.27 -11.14
CA ASP A 347 -5.67 -10.31 -11.63
C ASP A 347 -4.65 -10.90 -10.65
N TYR A 348 -3.40 -10.94 -11.10
CA TYR A 348 -2.29 -11.50 -10.34
C TYR A 348 -1.76 -10.54 -9.25
N LEU A 349 -1.77 -9.22 -9.54
CA LEU A 349 -1.25 -8.21 -8.64
C LEU A 349 -2.12 -8.08 -7.39
N SER A 350 -3.42 -7.76 -7.60
CA SER A 350 -4.34 -7.36 -6.53
C SER A 350 -5.49 -8.36 -6.30
N GLY A 351 -5.64 -9.40 -7.13
CA GLY A 351 -6.83 -10.24 -7.17
C GLY A 351 -6.61 -11.74 -7.05
N ASN A 352 -7.67 -12.44 -7.35
CA ASN A 352 -7.83 -13.88 -7.12
C ASN A 352 -6.79 -14.77 -7.81
N ALA A 353 -6.25 -14.37 -8.98
CA ALA A 353 -5.18 -15.13 -9.63
C ALA A 353 -3.91 -15.16 -8.77
N GLY A 354 -3.58 -14.04 -8.10
CA GLY A 354 -2.47 -13.99 -7.16
C GLY A 354 -2.71 -14.85 -5.92
N ALA A 355 -3.94 -14.87 -5.41
CA ALA A 355 -4.31 -15.69 -4.26
C ALA A 355 -4.19 -17.20 -4.53
N ILE A 356 -4.55 -17.64 -5.76
CA ILE A 356 -4.35 -19.03 -6.17
C ILE A 356 -2.90 -19.45 -6.04
N VAL A 357 -1.95 -18.60 -6.46
CA VAL A 357 -0.51 -18.89 -6.35
C VAL A 357 -0.07 -19.05 -4.88
N ALA A 358 -0.51 -18.15 -4.01
CA ALA A 358 -0.20 -18.23 -2.58
C ALA A 358 -0.78 -19.51 -1.95
N ALA A 359 -2.03 -19.87 -2.27
CA ALA A 359 -2.68 -21.09 -1.79
C ALA A 359 -1.96 -22.36 -2.27
N MET A 360 -1.58 -22.43 -3.56
CA MET A 360 -0.87 -23.57 -4.11
C MET A 360 0.53 -23.72 -3.52
N LYS A 361 1.24 -22.62 -3.29
CA LYS A 361 2.54 -22.63 -2.60
C LYS A 361 2.42 -23.10 -1.14
N LEU A 362 1.37 -22.67 -0.44
CA LEU A 362 1.09 -23.14 0.91
C LEU A 362 0.75 -24.63 0.93
N TYR A 363 -0.07 -25.10 -0.04
CA TYR A 363 -0.33 -26.51 -0.23
C TYR A 363 0.94 -27.33 -0.49
N GLN A 364 1.82 -26.84 -1.36
CA GLN A 364 3.09 -27.49 -1.65
C GLN A 364 3.96 -27.72 -0.41
N LEU A 365 3.99 -26.76 0.51
CA LEU A 365 4.83 -26.83 1.71
C LEU A 365 4.19 -27.61 2.85
N THR A 366 2.85 -27.57 2.97
CA THR A 366 2.16 -28.21 4.11
C THR A 366 1.53 -29.56 3.79
N GLY A 367 1.16 -29.80 2.54
CA GLY A 367 0.37 -30.94 2.11
C GLY A 367 -1.11 -30.89 2.51
N GLU A 368 -1.56 -29.80 3.14
CA GLU A 368 -2.95 -29.66 3.62
C GLU A 368 -3.89 -29.36 2.48
N ILE A 369 -4.81 -30.30 2.21
CA ILE A 369 -5.69 -30.30 1.01
C ILE A 369 -6.62 -29.09 0.94
N GLU A 370 -6.90 -28.44 2.06
CA GLU A 370 -7.79 -27.27 2.12
C GLU A 370 -7.28 -26.10 1.27
N TYR A 371 -5.98 -25.88 1.18
CA TYR A 371 -5.40 -24.81 0.34
C TYR A 371 -5.54 -25.12 -1.14
N CYS A 372 -5.35 -26.38 -1.53
CA CYS A 372 -5.59 -26.82 -2.89
C CYS A 372 -7.07 -26.69 -3.27
N THR A 373 -7.97 -27.06 -2.37
CA THR A 373 -9.42 -26.95 -2.57
C THR A 373 -9.82 -25.47 -2.75
N ALA A 374 -9.35 -24.57 -1.89
CA ALA A 374 -9.61 -23.14 -2.00
C ALA A 374 -9.11 -22.56 -3.34
N ALA A 375 -7.91 -22.97 -3.78
CA ALA A 375 -7.37 -22.54 -5.08
C ALA A 375 -8.22 -23.02 -6.26
N ILE A 376 -8.67 -24.29 -6.24
CA ILE A 376 -9.50 -24.88 -7.31
C ILE A 376 -10.90 -24.23 -7.34
N GLU A 377 -11.51 -23.98 -6.21
CA GLU A 377 -12.80 -23.30 -6.14
C GLU A 377 -12.70 -21.86 -6.64
N THR A 378 -11.66 -21.14 -6.22
CA THR A 378 -11.37 -19.79 -6.71
C THR A 378 -11.14 -19.77 -8.22
N GLU A 379 -10.39 -20.74 -8.76
CA GLU A 379 -10.14 -20.86 -10.20
C GLU A 379 -11.46 -21.08 -10.99
N LYS A 380 -12.35 -21.93 -10.50
CA LYS A 380 -13.64 -22.18 -11.17
C LYS A 380 -14.47 -20.91 -11.31
N ASP A 381 -14.48 -20.06 -10.29
CA ASP A 381 -15.20 -18.79 -10.32
C ASP A 381 -14.47 -17.75 -11.16
N LEU A 382 -13.15 -17.71 -11.07
CA LEU A 382 -12.31 -16.87 -11.91
C LEU A 382 -12.50 -17.21 -13.40
N TRP A 383 -12.48 -18.51 -13.77
CA TRP A 383 -12.68 -18.92 -15.16
C TRP A 383 -14.02 -18.48 -15.73
N LYS A 384 -15.10 -18.55 -14.96
CA LYS A 384 -16.44 -18.09 -15.38
C LYS A 384 -16.51 -16.59 -15.67
N LYS A 385 -15.69 -15.79 -15.02
CA LYS A 385 -15.61 -14.32 -15.21
C LYS A 385 -14.80 -13.92 -16.46
N GLY A 386 -14.02 -14.85 -17.01
CA GLY A 386 -13.27 -14.63 -18.25
C GLY A 386 -14.15 -14.78 -19.50
N GLN A 387 -13.58 -14.48 -20.64
CA GLN A 387 -14.27 -14.53 -21.92
C GLN A 387 -13.42 -15.13 -23.05
N ARG A 388 -14.09 -15.81 -23.96
CA ARG A 388 -13.45 -16.30 -25.18
C ARG A 388 -13.27 -15.14 -26.15
N MET A 389 -12.08 -15.04 -26.68
CA MET A 389 -11.71 -14.07 -27.70
C MET A 389 -11.79 -14.73 -29.08
N GLU A 390 -11.62 -13.97 -30.15
CA GLU A 390 -11.49 -14.54 -31.52
C GLU A 390 -10.34 -15.56 -31.57
N VAL A 391 -9.22 -15.24 -30.90
CA VAL A 391 -8.12 -16.16 -30.66
C VAL A 391 -7.87 -16.22 -29.14
N GLY A 392 -7.98 -17.41 -28.54
CA GLY A 392 -7.65 -17.64 -27.15
C GLY A 392 -8.72 -17.21 -26.13
N TYR A 393 -8.27 -16.80 -24.95
CA TYR A 393 -9.09 -16.49 -23.78
C TYR A 393 -8.42 -15.42 -22.90
N GLY A 394 -9.21 -14.61 -22.18
CA GLY A 394 -8.66 -13.62 -21.25
C GLY A 394 -9.72 -12.96 -20.38
N TRP A 395 -9.28 -12.12 -19.45
CA TRP A 395 -10.14 -11.37 -18.54
C TRP A 395 -10.09 -9.88 -18.84
N LYS A 396 -11.25 -9.31 -19.01
CA LYS A 396 -11.41 -7.89 -19.26
C LYS A 396 -11.57 -7.16 -17.92
N LEU A 397 -10.67 -6.24 -17.65
CA LEU A 397 -10.77 -5.39 -16.48
C LEU A 397 -11.84 -4.30 -16.68
N LYS A 398 -12.33 -3.77 -15.55
CA LYS A 398 -13.29 -2.66 -15.54
C LYS A 398 -12.73 -1.47 -16.35
N ASN A 399 -13.55 -0.91 -17.21
CA ASN A 399 -13.22 0.21 -18.11
C ASN A 399 -12.24 -0.09 -19.26
N LEU A 400 -11.82 -1.33 -19.48
CA LEU A 400 -11.01 -1.72 -20.63
C LEU A 400 -11.85 -2.47 -21.68
N LYS A 401 -11.47 -2.29 -22.95
CA LYS A 401 -12.18 -2.92 -24.07
C LYS A 401 -11.74 -4.37 -24.30
N TYR A 402 -10.46 -4.67 -24.05
CA TYR A 402 -9.83 -5.96 -24.29
C TYR A 402 -9.04 -6.44 -23.07
N PRO A 403 -8.84 -7.77 -22.89
CA PRO A 403 -7.88 -8.29 -21.93
C PRO A 403 -6.47 -7.75 -22.20
N LEU A 404 -5.68 -7.55 -21.13
CA LEU A 404 -4.31 -7.05 -21.24
C LEU A 404 -3.29 -8.17 -21.45
N SER A 405 -2.13 -7.81 -21.97
CA SER A 405 -0.89 -8.58 -21.85
C SER A 405 -0.11 -8.15 -20.59
N GLY A 406 0.86 -8.97 -20.17
CA GLY A 406 1.76 -8.66 -19.07
C GLY A 406 1.39 -9.32 -17.74
N LEU A 407 2.24 -9.09 -16.73
CA LEU A 407 2.21 -9.90 -15.50
C LEU A 407 1.21 -9.37 -14.46
N SER A 408 1.08 -8.06 -14.27
CA SER A 408 0.26 -7.54 -13.17
C SER A 408 -1.23 -7.79 -13.39
N HIS A 409 -1.75 -7.32 -14.52
CA HIS A 409 -3.18 -7.32 -14.83
C HIS A 409 -3.53 -8.08 -16.10
N GLY A 410 -2.57 -8.69 -16.77
CA GLY A 410 -2.73 -9.36 -18.05
C GLY A 410 -2.60 -10.87 -17.98
N ASN A 411 -2.72 -11.51 -19.17
CA ASN A 411 -2.73 -12.96 -19.28
C ASN A 411 -1.49 -13.64 -18.70
N SER A 412 -0.31 -13.01 -18.75
CA SER A 412 0.88 -13.58 -18.13
C SER A 412 0.74 -13.79 -16.62
N GLY A 413 0.02 -12.91 -15.90
CA GLY A 413 -0.26 -13.10 -14.48
C GLY A 413 -1.23 -14.26 -14.22
N PHE A 414 -2.30 -14.35 -15.00
CA PHE A 414 -3.21 -15.49 -14.92
C PHE A 414 -2.49 -16.81 -15.24
N LEU A 415 -1.61 -16.81 -16.24
CA LEU A 415 -0.78 -17.99 -16.57
C LEU A 415 0.00 -18.50 -15.37
N MET A 416 0.56 -17.62 -14.52
CA MET A 416 1.26 -18.02 -13.30
C MET A 416 0.36 -18.88 -12.40
N ALA A 417 -0.89 -18.49 -12.19
CA ALA A 417 -1.85 -19.25 -11.39
C ALA A 417 -2.14 -20.63 -11.99
N TYR A 418 -2.37 -20.68 -13.30
CA TYR A 418 -2.65 -21.95 -13.99
C TYR A 418 -1.44 -22.90 -14.04
N VAL A 419 -0.22 -22.35 -14.11
CA VAL A 419 1.02 -23.13 -14.01
C VAL A 419 1.13 -23.79 -12.65
N GLU A 420 0.90 -23.08 -11.58
CA GLU A 420 0.96 -23.63 -10.22
C GLU A 420 -0.15 -24.69 -10.00
N LEU A 421 -1.37 -24.45 -10.47
CA LEU A 421 -2.44 -25.44 -10.42
C LEU A 421 -2.07 -26.72 -11.19
N TYR A 422 -1.50 -26.58 -12.38
CA TYR A 422 -1.07 -27.76 -13.17
C TYR A 422 0.09 -28.52 -12.50
N LYS A 423 1.11 -27.83 -12.00
CA LYS A 423 2.25 -28.44 -11.32
C LYS A 423 1.84 -29.32 -10.14
N MET A 424 0.79 -28.89 -9.42
CA MET A 424 0.35 -29.60 -8.21
C MET A 424 -0.72 -30.66 -8.46
N THR A 425 -1.57 -30.49 -9.49
CA THR A 425 -2.70 -31.41 -9.75
C THR A 425 -2.47 -32.35 -10.92
N TYR A 426 -1.59 -31.99 -11.85
CA TYR A 426 -1.38 -32.64 -13.15
C TYR A 426 -2.64 -32.76 -14.01
N ASP A 427 -3.70 -31.95 -13.71
CA ASP A 427 -4.94 -31.97 -14.46
C ASP A 427 -4.74 -31.31 -15.85
N GLN A 428 -5.00 -32.11 -16.90
CA GLN A 428 -4.82 -31.71 -18.30
C GLN A 428 -5.75 -30.55 -18.73
N GLU A 429 -6.82 -30.28 -17.99
CA GLU A 429 -7.69 -29.13 -18.27
C GLU A 429 -6.94 -27.81 -18.03
N TYR A 430 -6.09 -27.72 -17.01
CA TYR A 430 -5.26 -26.53 -16.81
C TYR A 430 -4.26 -26.32 -17.95
N LEU A 431 -3.70 -27.39 -18.49
CA LEU A 431 -2.80 -27.31 -19.65
C LEU A 431 -3.52 -26.77 -20.91
N LYS A 432 -4.78 -27.17 -21.13
CA LYS A 432 -5.62 -26.64 -22.22
C LYS A 432 -5.90 -25.14 -22.00
N LYS A 433 -6.20 -24.72 -20.77
CA LYS A 433 -6.42 -23.32 -20.40
C LYS A 433 -5.15 -22.47 -20.60
N ILE A 434 -3.99 -22.96 -20.18
CA ILE A 434 -2.69 -22.32 -20.42
C ILE A 434 -2.48 -22.05 -21.92
N LYS A 435 -2.74 -23.03 -22.79
CA LYS A 435 -2.62 -22.85 -24.25
C LYS A 435 -3.56 -21.80 -24.81
N LEU A 436 -4.78 -21.69 -24.29
CA LEU A 436 -5.73 -20.64 -24.71
C LEU A 436 -5.25 -19.24 -24.29
N LEU A 437 -4.69 -19.10 -23.08
CA LEU A 437 -4.16 -17.83 -22.59
C LEU A 437 -2.93 -17.39 -23.38
N LEU A 438 -2.02 -18.33 -23.67
CA LEU A 438 -0.84 -18.09 -24.53
C LEU A 438 -1.25 -17.63 -25.92
N SER A 439 -2.25 -18.31 -26.53
CA SER A 439 -2.70 -17.98 -27.88
C SER A 439 -3.24 -16.55 -27.99
N TYR A 440 -3.91 -16.04 -26.96
CA TYR A 440 -4.36 -14.66 -26.92
C TYR A 440 -3.21 -13.69 -26.77
N GLU A 441 -2.27 -13.96 -25.87
CA GLU A 441 -1.17 -13.03 -25.60
C GLU A 441 -0.15 -12.98 -26.74
N ASP A 442 0.00 -14.09 -27.50
CA ASP A 442 0.89 -14.16 -28.68
C ASP A 442 0.45 -13.19 -29.79
N ILE A 443 -0.85 -13.04 -30.04
CA ILE A 443 -1.35 -12.10 -31.06
C ILE A 443 -1.13 -10.62 -30.70
N LEU A 444 -0.80 -10.33 -29.45
CA LEU A 444 -0.51 -8.97 -28.99
C LEU A 444 0.95 -8.55 -29.20
N TYR A 445 1.81 -9.45 -29.67
CA TYR A 445 3.19 -9.10 -30.01
C TYR A 445 3.25 -8.35 -31.34
N SER A 446 3.81 -7.15 -31.32
CA SER A 446 4.06 -6.35 -32.52
C SER A 446 5.49 -6.57 -33.04
N GLU A 447 5.64 -7.07 -34.27
CA GLU A 447 6.95 -7.23 -34.90
C GLU A 447 7.58 -5.86 -35.21
N ASP A 448 6.79 -4.79 -35.41
CA ASP A 448 7.28 -3.43 -35.67
C ASP A 448 7.80 -2.76 -34.39
N LEU A 449 7.05 -2.90 -33.29
CA LEU A 449 7.40 -2.33 -31.99
C LEU A 449 8.35 -3.22 -31.19
N LYS A 450 8.63 -4.43 -31.66
CA LYS A 450 9.47 -5.44 -30.97
C LYS A 450 9.05 -5.70 -29.52
N ASN A 451 7.76 -5.58 -29.20
CA ASN A 451 7.22 -5.76 -27.87
C ASN A 451 5.71 -6.06 -27.93
N TRP A 452 5.12 -6.46 -26.78
CA TRP A 452 3.68 -6.63 -26.65
C TRP A 452 2.99 -5.28 -26.51
N ILE A 453 1.88 -5.13 -27.22
CA ILE A 453 1.07 -3.90 -27.25
C ILE A 453 0.42 -3.71 -25.88
N ASP A 454 0.51 -2.50 -25.35
CA ASP A 454 -0.22 -2.07 -24.16
C ASP A 454 -1.62 -1.59 -24.54
N LEU A 455 -2.62 -2.45 -24.33
CA LEU A 455 -4.02 -2.17 -24.70
C LEU A 455 -4.73 -1.18 -23.76
N ARG A 456 -4.03 -0.62 -22.76
CA ARG A 456 -4.50 0.58 -22.04
C ARG A 456 -4.39 1.83 -22.91
N ASP A 457 -3.49 1.83 -23.87
CA ASP A 457 -3.42 2.87 -24.89
C ASP A 457 -4.56 2.69 -25.90
N PRO A 458 -5.48 3.66 -26.03
CA PRO A 458 -6.65 3.54 -26.92
C PRO A 458 -6.29 3.32 -28.39
N ASP A 459 -5.15 3.83 -28.82
CA ASP A 459 -4.67 3.73 -30.19
C ASP A 459 -3.92 2.43 -30.48
N GLY A 460 -3.58 1.66 -29.45
CA GLY A 460 -2.85 0.38 -29.58
C GLY A 460 -1.44 0.55 -30.18
N ARG A 461 -0.82 1.71 -30.00
CA ARG A 461 0.48 2.06 -30.60
C ARG A 461 1.63 2.10 -29.60
N LYS A 462 1.31 1.99 -28.31
CA LYS A 462 2.31 2.06 -27.25
C LYS A 462 2.66 0.69 -26.73
N THR A 463 3.89 0.56 -26.31
CA THR A 463 4.39 -0.58 -25.55
C THR A 463 5.03 -0.08 -24.28
N MET A 464 5.12 -0.95 -23.29
CA MET A 464 5.80 -0.68 -22.02
C MET A 464 6.85 -1.75 -21.77
N CYS A 465 8.02 -1.40 -21.27
CA CYS A 465 9.06 -2.34 -20.89
C CYS A 465 9.19 -2.38 -19.37
N GLY A 466 8.12 -2.79 -18.70
CA GLY A 466 8.05 -2.90 -17.24
C GLY A 466 7.69 -4.30 -16.79
N TRP A 467 7.99 -4.61 -15.54
CA TRP A 467 7.59 -5.86 -14.92
C TRP A 467 6.06 -6.06 -14.97
N CYS A 468 5.31 -5.03 -14.72
CA CYS A 468 3.85 -5.08 -14.71
C CYS A 468 3.26 -5.25 -16.10
N HIS A 469 3.81 -4.59 -17.11
CA HIS A 469 3.34 -4.62 -18.49
C HIS A 469 4.53 -4.69 -19.45
N GLY A 470 4.48 -5.62 -20.39
CA GLY A 470 5.50 -5.79 -21.43
C GLY A 470 6.49 -6.93 -21.18
N ALA A 471 7.58 -6.90 -21.92
CA ALA A 471 8.52 -8.00 -22.06
C ALA A 471 9.07 -8.59 -20.74
N PRO A 472 9.47 -7.81 -19.70
CA PRO A 472 10.06 -8.38 -18.50
C PRO A 472 9.09 -9.32 -17.74
N GLY A 473 7.85 -8.90 -17.52
CA GLY A 473 6.85 -9.73 -16.83
C GLY A 473 6.40 -10.93 -17.67
N ILE A 474 6.29 -10.74 -18.98
CA ILE A 474 5.98 -11.84 -19.92
C ILE A 474 7.10 -12.88 -19.91
N LEU A 475 8.35 -12.44 -19.90
CA LEU A 475 9.51 -13.35 -19.78
C LEU A 475 9.43 -14.23 -18.53
N LEU A 476 9.14 -13.65 -17.37
CA LEU A 476 8.98 -14.41 -16.12
C LEU A 476 7.88 -15.48 -16.25
N SER A 477 6.74 -15.12 -16.82
CA SER A 477 5.65 -16.06 -17.06
C SER A 477 6.08 -17.20 -18.00
N ARG A 478 6.75 -16.88 -19.11
CA ARG A 478 7.23 -17.90 -20.08
C ARG A 478 8.29 -18.83 -19.48
N MET A 479 9.18 -18.31 -18.64
CA MET A 479 10.15 -19.15 -17.92
C MET A 479 9.45 -20.14 -16.97
N SER A 480 8.42 -19.69 -16.23
CA SER A 480 7.65 -20.60 -15.37
C SER A 480 6.89 -21.70 -16.16
N ILE A 481 6.44 -21.37 -17.37
CA ILE A 481 5.76 -22.34 -18.25
C ILE A 481 6.75 -23.34 -18.85
N MET A 482 8.00 -22.94 -19.09
CA MET A 482 9.04 -23.87 -19.58
C MET A 482 9.28 -25.06 -18.65
N ASP A 483 9.01 -24.94 -17.36
CA ASP A 483 9.12 -26.05 -16.41
C ASP A 483 8.15 -27.18 -16.73
N ILE A 484 7.00 -26.86 -17.35
CA ILE A 484 5.92 -27.82 -17.68
C ILE A 484 5.84 -28.14 -19.18
N LEU A 485 6.33 -27.26 -20.04
CA LEU A 485 6.32 -27.37 -21.50
C LEU A 485 7.70 -27.04 -22.09
N PRO A 486 8.76 -27.80 -21.77
CA PRO A 486 10.15 -27.44 -22.13
C PRO A 486 10.42 -27.44 -23.65
N ASP A 487 9.62 -28.16 -24.43
CA ASP A 487 9.80 -28.30 -25.88
C ASP A 487 8.86 -27.44 -26.72
N ASP A 488 8.03 -26.62 -26.08
CA ASP A 488 7.09 -25.76 -26.82
C ASP A 488 7.86 -24.67 -27.59
N LYS A 489 7.67 -24.65 -28.91
CA LYS A 489 8.39 -23.73 -29.80
C LYS A 489 7.93 -22.28 -29.65
N GLN A 490 6.65 -22.06 -29.33
CA GLN A 490 6.12 -20.72 -29.16
C GLN A 490 6.64 -20.07 -27.89
N ILE A 491 6.71 -20.82 -26.79
CA ILE A 491 7.26 -20.34 -25.52
C ILE A 491 8.75 -19.96 -25.71
N LYS A 492 9.53 -20.79 -26.38
CA LYS A 492 10.94 -20.48 -26.71
C LYS A 492 11.07 -19.23 -27.58
N LYS A 493 10.18 -19.04 -28.56
CA LYS A 493 10.11 -17.84 -29.39
C LYS A 493 9.79 -16.60 -28.57
N ASP A 494 8.81 -16.67 -27.67
CA ASP A 494 8.42 -15.55 -26.79
C ASP A 494 9.54 -15.15 -25.83
N ILE A 495 10.28 -16.11 -25.27
CA ILE A 495 11.45 -15.84 -24.44
C ILE A 495 12.51 -15.07 -25.23
N LEU A 496 12.82 -15.50 -26.46
CA LEU A 496 13.78 -14.80 -27.30
C LEU A 496 13.32 -13.39 -27.68
N ARG A 497 12.03 -13.21 -27.98
CA ARG A 497 11.41 -11.90 -28.22
C ARG A 497 11.56 -10.99 -27.01
N ALA A 498 11.19 -11.47 -25.81
CA ALA A 498 11.28 -10.70 -24.57
C ALA A 498 12.71 -10.30 -24.23
N VAL A 499 13.66 -11.23 -24.34
CA VAL A 499 15.10 -10.96 -24.14
C VAL A 499 15.60 -9.92 -25.15
N SER A 500 15.22 -10.05 -26.43
CA SER A 500 15.58 -9.08 -27.46
C SER A 500 15.06 -7.68 -27.15
N THR A 501 13.81 -7.59 -26.66
CA THR A 501 13.20 -6.30 -26.26
C THR A 501 13.98 -5.63 -25.12
N LEU A 502 14.38 -6.41 -24.11
CA LEU A 502 15.16 -5.88 -22.97
C LEU A 502 16.49 -5.26 -23.44
N PHE A 503 17.23 -5.95 -24.32
CA PHE A 503 18.51 -5.43 -24.83
C PHE A 503 18.36 -4.24 -25.78
N HIS A 504 17.20 -4.02 -26.41
CA HIS A 504 16.97 -2.84 -27.25
C HIS A 504 16.64 -1.60 -26.42
N ASN A 505 15.89 -1.73 -25.34
CA ASN A 505 15.50 -0.62 -24.46
C ASN A 505 16.64 -0.14 -23.53
N GLU A 506 17.72 -0.91 -23.35
CA GLU A 506 18.91 -0.44 -22.62
C GLU A 506 19.73 0.60 -23.42
N ARG A 507 19.42 0.83 -24.69
CA ARG A 507 20.17 1.72 -25.59
C ARG A 507 19.45 3.05 -25.88
N GLU A 508 18.22 3.24 -25.44
CA GLU A 508 17.48 4.50 -25.46
C GLU A 508 17.43 5.13 -24.05
#